data_b09f14a81ff4807ed6b64b04002a9436
#
_entry.id   b09f14a81ff4807ed6b64b04002a9436
#
_cell.length_a   1.000
_cell.length_b   1.000
_cell.length_c   1.000
_cell.angle_alpha   90.00
_cell.angle_beta   90.00
_cell.angle_gamma   90.00
#
_symmetry.space_group_name_H-M   'P 1'
#
loop_
_entity.id
_entity.type
_entity.pdbx_description
1 polymer ?
#
loop_
_entity_poly.entity_id
_entity_poly.type
_entity_poly.pdbx_seq_one_letter_code
_entity_poly.pdbx_strand_id
1 'polypeptide(L)'
;MITDFKNKTAVLTGAGSGFGLECARIGARSGMNLVLVDVQQDALDAVSAEMQAAGAQVLARKVDVSNADQMQSLADAVQQRFGAPHFVFNNAGVGAGGLIWETTVADWEWVLGVNIMGVAHGVRLFTPMMLAAAKADPAYRGHIVNTASMAGLLNAPNMGVYNVSKHAVVSLTETLYQDLSLVTTQISASVLCPFFVATGISHSHRNRPGVLAASKPTQSMRIGQAMSEKAVSSGKVS
;
A
#
# COMPACT_ATOMS: atom_id res chain seq x y z
N MET A 1 15.29 6.08 -13.67
CA MET A 1 14.83 4.75 -13.19
C MET A 1 15.92 4.15 -12.30
N ILE A 2 15.57 3.43 -11.23
CA ILE A 2 16.53 2.72 -10.37
C ILE A 2 17.04 1.51 -11.17
N THR A 3 18.34 1.38 -11.32
CA THR A 3 18.98 0.25 -12.06
C THR A 3 19.82 -0.64 -11.16
N ASP A 4 20.24 -0.13 -10.00
CA ASP A 4 20.95 -0.86 -8.96
C ASP A 4 20.18 -0.73 -7.64
N PHE A 5 19.77 -1.85 -7.08
CA PHE A 5 18.96 -1.92 -5.86
C PHE A 5 19.79 -2.18 -4.60
N LYS A 6 21.07 -2.58 -4.74
CA LYS A 6 21.93 -2.92 -3.61
C LYS A 6 22.10 -1.72 -2.68
N ASN A 7 21.88 -1.95 -1.38
CA ASN A 7 21.93 -0.93 -0.32
C ASN A 7 20.91 0.23 -0.48
N LYS A 8 19.97 0.14 -1.43
CA LYS A 8 18.86 1.08 -1.54
C LYS A 8 17.77 0.73 -0.53
N THR A 9 17.02 1.72 -0.08
CA THR A 9 15.98 1.52 0.94
C THR A 9 14.60 1.46 0.29
N ALA A 10 13.84 0.42 0.62
CA ALA A 10 12.44 0.25 0.25
C ALA A 10 11.52 0.39 1.47
N VAL A 11 10.48 1.22 1.37
CA VAL A 11 9.37 1.30 2.34
C VAL A 11 8.17 0.60 1.76
N LEU A 12 7.69 -0.46 2.43
CA LEU A 12 6.63 -1.34 1.95
C LEU A 12 5.49 -1.39 2.96
N THR A 13 4.33 -0.83 2.63
CA THR A 13 3.13 -0.90 3.47
C THR A 13 2.25 -2.09 3.10
N GLY A 14 1.58 -2.70 4.08
CA GLY A 14 0.89 -3.97 3.89
C GLY A 14 1.86 -5.12 3.61
N ALA A 15 3.02 -5.09 4.27
CA ALA A 15 4.13 -6.02 4.04
C ALA A 15 3.88 -7.43 4.57
N GLY A 16 2.87 -7.61 5.43
CA GLY A 16 2.56 -8.90 6.07
C GLY A 16 1.99 -9.96 5.12
N SER A 17 1.52 -9.59 3.93
CA SER A 17 0.92 -10.54 2.99
C SER A 17 0.90 -10.03 1.54
N GLY A 18 0.51 -10.90 0.59
CA GLY A 18 0.23 -10.55 -0.80
C GLY A 18 1.38 -9.82 -1.50
N PHE A 19 1.05 -8.76 -2.24
CA PHE A 19 2.05 -7.99 -2.99
C PHE A 19 3.14 -7.37 -2.11
N GLY A 20 2.79 -6.91 -0.90
CA GLY A 20 3.75 -6.34 0.03
C GLY A 20 4.81 -7.35 0.45
N LEU A 21 4.40 -8.57 0.79
CA LEU A 21 5.29 -9.68 1.14
C LEU A 21 6.19 -10.08 -0.04
N GLU A 22 5.61 -10.25 -1.23
CA GLU A 22 6.40 -10.63 -2.41
C GLU A 22 7.39 -9.52 -2.80
N CYS A 23 6.99 -8.25 -2.67
CA CYS A 23 7.90 -7.13 -2.88
C CYS A 23 9.04 -7.11 -1.86
N ALA A 24 8.77 -7.46 -0.58
CA ALA A 24 9.80 -7.61 0.44
C ALA A 24 10.80 -8.72 0.07
N ARG A 25 10.32 -9.86 -0.39
CA ARG A 25 11.16 -10.98 -0.87
C ARG A 25 12.05 -10.58 -2.05
N ILE A 26 11.48 -9.87 -3.03
CA ILE A 26 12.23 -9.35 -4.18
C ILE A 26 13.30 -8.35 -3.69
N GLY A 27 12.92 -7.41 -2.81
CA GLY A 27 13.84 -6.42 -2.26
C GLY A 27 15.01 -7.06 -1.50
N ALA A 28 14.73 -8.08 -0.67
CA ALA A 28 15.77 -8.83 0.05
C ALA A 28 16.75 -9.49 -0.93
N ARG A 29 16.25 -10.21 -1.94
CA ARG A 29 17.09 -10.84 -2.98
C ARG A 29 17.91 -9.82 -3.79
N SER A 30 17.40 -8.59 -3.90
CA SER A 30 18.09 -7.51 -4.61
C SER A 30 19.07 -6.72 -3.71
N GLY A 31 19.24 -7.14 -2.45
CA GLY A 31 20.16 -6.51 -1.50
C GLY A 31 19.68 -5.14 -0.97
N MET A 32 18.38 -4.90 -0.96
CA MET A 32 17.80 -3.67 -0.41
C MET A 32 17.72 -3.70 1.12
N ASN A 33 17.76 -2.52 1.73
CA ASN A 33 17.29 -2.31 3.10
C ASN A 33 15.76 -2.23 3.08
N LEU A 34 15.10 -2.91 3.99
CA LEU A 34 13.64 -3.05 3.99
C LEU A 34 13.00 -2.37 5.20
N VAL A 35 12.06 -1.48 4.95
CA VAL A 35 11.13 -0.96 5.95
C VAL A 35 9.81 -1.66 5.73
N LEU A 36 9.47 -2.58 6.65
CA LEU A 36 8.28 -3.41 6.59
C LEU A 36 7.21 -2.83 7.50
N VAL A 37 6.05 -2.56 6.95
CA VAL A 37 4.94 -1.90 7.65
C VAL A 37 3.66 -2.71 7.48
N ASP A 38 3.05 -3.09 8.60
CA ASP A 38 1.74 -3.73 8.61
C ASP A 38 0.99 -3.40 9.90
N VAL A 39 -0.33 -3.59 9.93
CA VAL A 39 -1.14 -3.44 11.12
C VAL A 39 -1.19 -4.75 11.94
N GLN A 40 -0.88 -5.89 11.32
CA GLN A 40 -0.84 -7.20 11.95
C GLN A 40 0.57 -7.52 12.46
N GLN A 41 0.76 -7.55 13.77
CA GLN A 41 2.07 -7.74 14.39
C GLN A 41 2.67 -9.11 14.10
N ASP A 42 1.88 -10.17 14.22
CA ASP A 42 2.29 -11.55 13.97
C ASP A 42 2.80 -11.79 12.54
N ALA A 43 2.06 -11.29 11.56
CA ALA A 43 2.46 -11.36 10.16
C ALA A 43 3.75 -10.54 9.90
N LEU A 44 3.84 -9.35 10.51
CA LEU A 44 5.01 -8.49 10.39
C LEU A 44 6.26 -9.14 10.99
N ASP A 45 6.14 -9.79 12.15
CA ASP A 45 7.23 -10.48 12.83
C ASP A 45 7.75 -11.66 11.99
N ALA A 46 6.81 -12.44 11.41
CA ALA A 46 7.15 -13.57 10.54
C ALA A 46 7.92 -13.10 9.28
N VAL A 47 7.42 -12.06 8.60
CA VAL A 47 8.07 -11.51 7.41
C VAL A 47 9.42 -10.87 7.76
N SER A 48 9.51 -10.17 8.89
CA SER A 48 10.76 -9.58 9.35
C SER A 48 11.83 -10.64 9.57
N ALA A 49 11.49 -11.74 10.25
CA ALA A 49 12.40 -12.85 10.48
C ALA A 49 12.85 -13.51 9.16
N GLU A 50 11.92 -13.72 8.21
CA GLU A 50 12.22 -14.26 6.88
C GLU A 50 13.23 -13.38 6.12
N MET A 51 13.00 -12.05 6.09
CA MET A 51 13.86 -11.13 5.36
C MET A 51 15.23 -10.98 6.02
N GLN A 52 15.30 -10.99 7.36
CA GLN A 52 16.58 -10.98 8.10
C GLN A 52 17.39 -12.25 7.84
N ALA A 53 16.74 -13.43 7.83
CA ALA A 53 17.37 -14.69 7.49
C ALA A 53 17.93 -14.70 6.04
N ALA A 54 17.29 -13.96 5.13
CA ALA A 54 17.77 -13.73 3.78
C ALA A 54 18.92 -12.68 3.69
N GLY A 55 19.37 -12.13 4.81
CA GLY A 55 20.49 -11.18 4.89
C GLY A 55 20.11 -9.69 4.72
N ALA A 56 18.82 -9.36 4.63
CA ALA A 56 18.40 -7.97 4.51
C ALA A 56 18.47 -7.21 5.84
N GLN A 57 18.84 -5.94 5.80
CA GLN A 57 18.63 -5.04 6.93
C GLN A 57 17.15 -4.65 6.99
N VAL A 58 16.50 -4.91 8.12
CA VAL A 58 15.06 -4.72 8.30
C VAL A 58 14.76 -3.69 9.39
N LEU A 59 13.84 -2.78 9.12
CA LEU A 59 13.13 -1.94 10.07
C LEU A 59 11.65 -2.33 9.99
N ALA A 60 11.16 -3.11 10.95
CA ALA A 60 9.75 -3.48 11.03
C ALA A 60 9.01 -2.52 11.97
N ARG A 61 7.82 -2.04 11.56
CA ARG A 61 6.96 -1.14 12.35
C ARG A 61 5.50 -1.53 12.18
N LYS A 62 4.83 -1.80 13.31
CA LYS A 62 3.38 -1.91 13.34
C LYS A 62 2.79 -0.51 13.21
N VAL A 63 2.08 -0.24 12.12
CA VAL A 63 1.49 1.07 11.82
C VAL A 63 0.14 0.87 11.16
N ASP A 64 -0.84 1.59 11.64
CA ASP A 64 -2.07 1.86 10.89
C ASP A 64 -1.81 3.04 9.95
N VAL A 65 -1.79 2.77 8.65
CA VAL A 65 -1.49 3.79 7.64
C VAL A 65 -2.53 4.92 7.56
N SER A 66 -3.74 4.70 8.10
CA SER A 66 -4.77 5.73 8.21
C SER A 66 -4.48 6.77 9.31
N ASN A 67 -3.58 6.44 10.24
CA ASN A 67 -3.19 7.30 11.35
C ASN A 67 -2.00 8.18 10.97
N ALA A 68 -2.23 9.50 10.88
CA ALA A 68 -1.22 10.46 10.46
C ALA A 68 0.01 10.50 11.39
N ASP A 69 -0.19 10.39 12.72
CA ASP A 69 0.89 10.47 13.70
C ASP A 69 1.77 9.21 13.68
N GLN A 70 1.16 8.03 13.50
CA GLN A 70 1.90 6.79 13.32
C GLN A 70 2.74 6.82 12.01
N MET A 71 2.17 7.35 10.93
CA MET A 71 2.89 7.51 9.66
C MET A 71 4.03 8.55 9.77
N GLN A 72 3.83 9.63 10.53
CA GLN A 72 4.92 10.58 10.81
C GLN A 72 6.05 9.91 11.60
N SER A 73 5.73 9.20 12.68
CA SER A 73 6.71 8.44 13.48
C SER A 73 7.48 7.41 12.65
N LEU A 74 6.79 6.76 11.69
CA LEU A 74 7.43 5.86 10.73
C LEU A 74 8.44 6.61 9.86
N ALA A 75 8.05 7.75 9.28
CA ALA A 75 8.95 8.53 8.41
C ALA A 75 10.19 9.01 9.16
N ASP A 76 10.03 9.46 10.41
CA ASP A 76 11.14 9.86 11.28
C ASP A 76 12.10 8.69 11.55
N ALA A 77 11.56 7.51 11.84
CA ALA A 77 12.37 6.30 12.05
C ALA A 77 13.11 5.86 10.78
N VAL A 78 12.48 5.99 9.60
CA VAL A 78 13.12 5.72 8.31
C VAL A 78 14.29 6.69 8.08
N GLN A 79 14.03 7.98 8.26
CA GLN A 79 15.05 9.03 8.10
C GLN A 79 16.25 8.78 9.03
N GLN A 80 15.99 8.42 10.28
CA GLN A 80 17.05 8.16 11.26
C GLN A 80 17.86 6.91 10.93
N ARG A 81 17.20 5.84 10.45
CA ARG A 81 17.85 4.54 10.24
C ARG A 81 18.54 4.41 8.89
N PHE A 82 17.93 4.91 7.83
CA PHE A 82 18.35 4.65 6.45
C PHE A 82 18.45 5.91 5.58
N GLY A 83 18.06 7.08 6.10
CA GLY A 83 17.91 8.29 5.28
C GLY A 83 16.68 8.24 4.36
N ALA A 84 16.73 8.98 3.26
CA ALA A 84 15.63 9.01 2.30
C ALA A 84 15.45 7.65 1.60
N PRO A 85 14.20 7.13 1.48
CA PRO A 85 13.94 5.90 0.77
C PRO A 85 14.13 6.08 -0.75
N HIS A 86 14.54 5.02 -1.43
CA HIS A 86 14.66 4.98 -2.88
C HIS A 86 13.40 4.39 -3.55
N PHE A 87 12.70 3.52 -2.85
CA PHE A 87 11.47 2.89 -3.31
C PHE A 87 10.41 2.98 -2.22
N VAL A 88 9.23 3.49 -2.56
CA VAL A 88 8.07 3.55 -1.66
C VAL A 88 6.92 2.81 -2.30
N PHE A 89 6.44 1.77 -1.63
CA PHE A 89 5.29 0.99 -2.07
C PHE A 89 4.12 1.20 -1.10
N ASN A 90 3.26 2.14 -1.43
CA ASN A 90 2.00 2.39 -0.73
C ASN A 90 0.99 1.32 -1.16
N ASN A 91 1.04 0.18 -0.49
CA ASN A 91 0.31 -1.01 -0.90
C ASN A 91 -0.76 -1.46 0.12
N ALA A 92 -0.65 -1.04 1.38
CA ALA A 92 -1.68 -1.33 2.38
C ALA A 92 -3.07 -0.95 1.85
N GLY A 93 -4.01 -1.88 1.95
CA GLY A 93 -5.36 -1.66 1.44
C GLY A 93 -6.36 -2.66 2.02
N VAL A 94 -7.61 -2.25 2.05
CA VAL A 94 -8.74 -3.04 2.54
C VAL A 94 -9.87 -3.05 1.51
N GLY A 95 -10.67 -4.12 1.52
CA GLY A 95 -11.85 -4.26 0.67
C GLY A 95 -13.13 -4.11 1.48
N ALA A 96 -14.12 -3.46 0.89
CA ALA A 96 -15.50 -3.50 1.34
C ALA A 96 -16.42 -3.67 0.13
N GLY A 97 -17.41 -4.52 0.25
CA GLY A 97 -18.42 -4.76 -0.76
C GLY A 97 -19.80 -4.26 -0.32
N GLY A 98 -20.79 -4.44 -1.18
CA GLY A 98 -22.18 -4.07 -0.97
C GLY A 98 -22.66 -2.98 -1.91
N LEU A 99 -23.99 -2.82 -2.00
CA LEU A 99 -24.61 -1.72 -2.75
C LEU A 99 -24.22 -0.39 -2.13
N ILE A 100 -23.91 0.60 -2.96
CA ILE A 100 -23.31 1.85 -2.50
C ILE A 100 -24.17 2.60 -1.46
N TRP A 101 -25.50 2.50 -1.56
CA TRP A 101 -26.43 3.13 -0.62
C TRP A 101 -26.68 2.31 0.66
N GLU A 102 -26.15 1.09 0.76
CA GLU A 102 -26.18 0.25 1.96
C GLU A 102 -24.92 0.40 2.83
N THR A 103 -23.89 1.04 2.30
CA THR A 103 -22.62 1.25 3.04
C THR A 103 -22.82 2.29 4.13
N THR A 104 -22.31 2.00 5.32
CA THR A 104 -22.37 2.89 6.49
C THR A 104 -21.28 3.96 6.45
N VAL A 105 -21.44 5.04 7.23
CA VAL A 105 -20.38 6.04 7.43
C VAL A 105 -19.07 5.37 7.89
N ALA A 106 -19.14 4.42 8.81
CA ALA A 106 -17.97 3.67 9.27
C ALA A 106 -17.28 2.84 8.18
N ASP A 107 -18.03 2.36 7.16
CA ASP A 107 -17.43 1.70 5.99
C ASP A 107 -16.63 2.70 5.16
N TRP A 108 -17.21 3.88 4.91
CA TRP A 108 -16.55 4.96 4.20
C TRP A 108 -15.29 5.43 4.93
N GLU A 109 -15.39 5.74 6.23
CA GLU A 109 -14.26 6.18 7.05
C GLU A 109 -13.12 5.17 7.03
N TRP A 110 -13.42 3.88 7.23
CA TRP A 110 -12.41 2.84 7.23
C TRP A 110 -11.72 2.68 5.88
N VAL A 111 -12.51 2.50 4.81
CA VAL A 111 -11.94 2.23 3.48
C VAL A 111 -11.18 3.43 2.93
N LEU A 112 -11.73 4.65 3.05
CA LEU A 112 -11.05 5.86 2.59
C LEU A 112 -9.82 6.15 3.47
N GLY A 113 -9.92 5.93 4.79
CA GLY A 113 -8.81 6.08 5.73
C GLY A 113 -7.60 5.23 5.33
N VAL A 114 -7.81 3.96 5.04
CA VAL A 114 -6.71 3.06 4.66
C VAL A 114 -6.30 3.29 3.20
N ASN A 115 -7.24 3.20 2.25
CA ASN A 115 -6.91 3.12 0.83
C ASN A 115 -6.49 4.47 0.23
N ILE A 116 -7.03 5.60 0.74
CA ILE A 116 -6.70 6.94 0.23
C ILE A 116 -5.75 7.65 1.18
N MET A 117 -6.14 7.82 2.45
CA MET A 117 -5.32 8.58 3.39
C MET A 117 -4.00 7.88 3.66
N GLY A 118 -3.97 6.53 3.73
CA GLY A 118 -2.73 5.78 3.86
C GLY A 118 -1.74 6.06 2.71
N VAL A 119 -2.24 6.09 1.47
CA VAL A 119 -1.42 6.47 0.29
C VAL A 119 -1.01 7.93 0.36
N ALA A 120 -1.94 8.82 0.68
CA ALA A 120 -1.67 10.26 0.79
C ALA A 120 -0.61 10.56 1.87
N HIS A 121 -0.65 9.86 3.01
CA HIS A 121 0.38 9.99 4.05
C HIS A 121 1.74 9.51 3.56
N GLY A 122 1.81 8.38 2.87
CA GLY A 122 3.06 7.89 2.28
C GLY A 122 3.64 8.90 1.28
N VAL A 123 2.83 9.42 0.38
CA VAL A 123 3.23 10.44 -0.60
C VAL A 123 3.69 11.71 0.10
N ARG A 124 2.88 12.25 1.02
CA ARG A 124 3.16 13.50 1.74
C ARG A 124 4.46 13.47 2.54
N LEU A 125 4.78 12.34 3.14
CA LEU A 125 5.93 12.19 4.03
C LEU A 125 7.21 11.81 3.27
N PHE A 126 7.13 10.85 2.38
CA PHE A 126 8.34 10.33 1.72
C PHE A 126 8.75 11.14 0.49
N THR A 127 7.83 11.75 -0.25
CA THR A 127 8.21 12.55 -1.43
C THR A 127 9.15 13.72 -1.10
N PRO A 128 8.90 14.54 -0.06
CA PRO A 128 9.84 15.61 0.31
C PRO A 128 11.23 15.08 0.73
N MET A 129 11.30 13.95 1.45
CA MET A 129 12.57 13.30 1.82
C MET A 129 13.36 12.89 0.56
N MET A 130 12.68 12.27 -0.40
CA MET A 130 13.27 11.84 -1.67
C MET A 130 13.73 13.04 -2.51
N LEU A 131 12.94 14.12 -2.58
CA LEU A 131 13.31 15.36 -3.28
C LEU A 131 14.54 16.03 -2.66
N ALA A 132 14.63 16.05 -1.33
CA ALA A 132 15.80 16.57 -0.63
C ALA A 132 17.06 15.74 -0.95
N ALA A 133 16.95 14.41 -0.97
CA ALA A 133 18.05 13.53 -1.36
C ALA A 133 18.46 13.71 -2.83
N ALA A 134 17.49 13.82 -3.73
CA ALA A 134 17.74 14.07 -5.15
C ALA A 134 18.46 15.41 -5.40
N LYS A 135 18.12 16.43 -4.61
CA LYS A 135 18.80 17.73 -4.68
C LYS A 135 20.25 17.65 -4.17
N ALA A 136 20.50 16.82 -3.16
CA ALA A 136 21.84 16.66 -2.57
C ALA A 136 22.75 15.74 -3.39
N ASP A 137 22.20 14.74 -4.09
CA ASP A 137 22.95 13.75 -4.86
C ASP A 137 22.39 13.62 -6.31
N PRO A 138 23.11 14.07 -7.33
CA PRO A 138 22.70 13.90 -8.72
C PRO A 138 22.54 12.44 -9.18
N ALA A 139 23.17 11.49 -8.47
CA ALA A 139 23.05 10.06 -8.74
C ALA A 139 21.82 9.41 -8.06
N TYR A 140 21.19 10.10 -7.11
CA TYR A 140 20.00 9.59 -6.45
C TYR A 140 18.88 9.29 -7.46
N ARG A 141 18.22 8.16 -7.27
CA ARG A 141 17.03 7.77 -8.06
C ARG A 141 15.98 7.23 -7.11
N GLY A 142 14.74 7.68 -7.30
CA GLY A 142 13.60 7.27 -6.48
C GLY A 142 12.39 6.86 -7.30
N HIS A 143 11.56 5.98 -6.72
CA HIS A 143 10.30 5.59 -7.35
C HIS A 143 9.22 5.34 -6.29
N ILE A 144 8.03 5.85 -6.53
CA ILE A 144 6.85 5.67 -5.68
C ILE A 144 5.83 4.85 -6.46
N VAL A 145 5.36 3.75 -5.86
CA VAL A 145 4.29 2.92 -6.42
C VAL A 145 3.09 2.94 -5.47
N ASN A 146 1.92 3.24 -6.02
CA ASN A 146 0.67 3.23 -5.27
C ASN A 146 -0.24 2.11 -5.80
N THR A 147 -0.74 1.25 -4.92
CA THR A 147 -1.62 0.14 -5.30
C THR A 147 -3.07 0.60 -5.40
N ALA A 148 -3.53 0.82 -6.63
CA ALA A 148 -4.95 0.96 -6.95
C ALA A 148 -5.60 -0.42 -7.17
N SER A 149 -6.27 -0.61 -8.27
CA SER A 149 -6.94 -1.84 -8.73
C SER A 149 -7.50 -1.59 -10.12
N MET A 150 -7.89 -2.65 -10.84
CA MET A 150 -8.82 -2.50 -11.97
C MET A 150 -10.13 -1.82 -11.56
N ALA A 151 -10.53 -1.94 -10.29
CA ALA A 151 -11.65 -1.18 -9.70
C ALA A 151 -11.37 0.34 -9.60
N GLY A 152 -10.19 0.80 -9.92
CA GLY A 152 -9.84 2.22 -10.10
C GLY A 152 -9.98 2.71 -11.55
N LEU A 153 -10.27 1.81 -12.49
CA LEU A 153 -10.44 2.10 -13.91
C LEU A 153 -11.84 1.69 -14.40
N LEU A 154 -12.48 0.75 -13.71
CA LEU A 154 -13.81 0.20 -14.02
C LEU A 154 -14.67 0.17 -12.75
N ASN A 155 -15.98 0.32 -12.89
CA ASN A 155 -16.93 0.34 -11.77
C ASN A 155 -17.73 -0.95 -11.72
N ALA A 156 -17.19 -1.98 -11.08
CA ALA A 156 -17.93 -3.21 -10.87
C ALA A 156 -19.06 -3.01 -9.83
N PRO A 157 -20.23 -3.66 -10.01
CA PRO A 157 -21.32 -3.59 -9.03
C PRO A 157 -20.91 -4.22 -7.69
N ASN A 158 -21.60 -3.86 -6.62
CA ASN A 158 -21.36 -4.32 -5.25
C ASN A 158 -19.97 -3.98 -4.69
N MET A 159 -19.29 -2.96 -5.21
CA MET A 159 -17.96 -2.51 -4.77
C MET A 159 -17.91 -1.00 -4.55
N GLY A 160 -19.03 -0.36 -4.18
CA GLY A 160 -19.20 1.09 -4.21
C GLY A 160 -18.05 1.90 -3.60
N VAL A 161 -17.85 1.83 -2.28
CA VAL A 161 -16.80 2.60 -1.61
C VAL A 161 -15.39 2.18 -2.05
N TYR A 162 -15.19 0.90 -2.36
CA TYR A 162 -13.89 0.40 -2.85
C TYR A 162 -13.55 0.99 -4.22
N ASN A 163 -14.51 0.97 -5.19
CA ASN A 163 -14.31 1.60 -6.50
C ASN A 163 -13.90 3.07 -6.35
N VAL A 164 -14.63 3.83 -5.54
CA VAL A 164 -14.31 5.25 -5.28
C VAL A 164 -12.89 5.41 -4.74
N SER A 165 -12.52 4.58 -3.74
CA SER A 165 -11.19 4.66 -3.15
C SER A 165 -10.08 4.38 -4.17
N LYS A 166 -10.29 3.41 -5.07
CA LYS A 166 -9.27 3.01 -6.05
C LYS A 166 -9.16 3.98 -7.23
N HIS A 167 -10.27 4.60 -7.66
CA HIS A 167 -10.24 5.72 -8.61
C HIS A 167 -9.46 6.93 -8.03
N ALA A 168 -9.67 7.24 -6.76
CA ALA A 168 -8.93 8.31 -6.10
C ALA A 168 -7.43 8.04 -6.05
N VAL A 169 -6.99 6.79 -5.82
CA VAL A 169 -5.57 6.41 -5.86
C VAL A 169 -4.98 6.54 -7.27
N VAL A 170 -5.73 6.20 -8.32
CA VAL A 170 -5.30 6.43 -9.71
C VAL A 170 -5.07 7.92 -9.93
N SER A 171 -6.09 8.75 -9.66
CA SER A 171 -6.00 10.20 -9.82
C SER A 171 -4.84 10.82 -9.02
N LEU A 172 -4.67 10.43 -7.75
CA LEU A 172 -3.57 10.89 -6.90
C LEU A 172 -2.21 10.54 -7.52
N THR A 173 -2.08 9.32 -8.05
CA THR A 173 -0.78 8.86 -8.58
C THR A 173 -0.44 9.52 -9.91
N GLU A 174 -1.42 9.70 -10.79
CA GLU A 174 -1.24 10.43 -12.04
C GLU A 174 -0.85 11.89 -11.77
N THR A 175 -1.54 12.55 -10.82
CA THR A 175 -1.18 13.90 -10.39
C THR A 175 0.24 13.95 -9.83
N LEU A 176 0.60 13.02 -8.93
CA LEU A 176 1.95 12.93 -8.38
C LEU A 176 3.01 12.78 -9.47
N TYR A 177 2.75 11.94 -10.48
CA TYR A 177 3.66 11.77 -11.60
C TYR A 177 3.87 13.09 -12.37
N GLN A 178 2.79 13.82 -12.66
CA GLN A 178 2.86 15.12 -13.33
C GLN A 178 3.61 16.16 -12.49
N ASP A 179 3.26 16.28 -11.22
CA ASP A 179 3.91 17.23 -10.30
C ASP A 179 5.41 16.94 -10.14
N LEU A 180 5.80 15.66 -10.01
CA LEU A 180 7.21 15.28 -9.97
C LEU A 180 7.95 15.67 -11.25
N SER A 181 7.32 15.52 -12.41
CA SER A 181 7.92 15.86 -13.70
C SER A 181 8.23 17.35 -13.85
N LEU A 182 7.53 18.22 -13.10
CA LEU A 182 7.78 19.67 -13.08
C LEU A 182 9.05 20.05 -12.28
N VAL A 183 9.46 19.20 -11.32
CA VAL A 183 10.49 19.58 -10.35
C VAL A 183 11.72 18.68 -10.36
N THR A 184 11.65 17.48 -10.94
CA THR A 184 12.78 16.54 -10.96
C THR A 184 12.67 15.51 -12.09
N THR A 185 13.82 15.00 -12.55
CA THR A 185 13.92 13.83 -13.44
C THR A 185 14.42 12.58 -12.68
N GLN A 186 14.72 12.71 -11.38
CA GLN A 186 15.34 11.67 -10.58
C GLN A 186 14.34 10.80 -9.85
N ILE A 187 13.09 11.27 -9.69
CA ILE A 187 12.01 10.58 -8.98
C ILE A 187 10.81 10.48 -9.91
N SER A 188 10.14 9.34 -9.88
CA SER A 188 8.92 9.10 -10.66
C SER A 188 7.90 8.34 -9.82
N ALA A 189 6.67 8.27 -10.32
CA ALA A 189 5.59 7.53 -9.70
C ALA A 189 4.90 6.60 -10.70
N SER A 190 4.31 5.51 -10.19
CA SER A 190 3.50 4.57 -10.96
C SER A 190 2.31 4.09 -10.16
N VAL A 191 1.20 3.84 -10.83
CA VAL A 191 0.03 3.18 -10.25
C VAL A 191 0.01 1.70 -10.63
N LEU A 192 -0.19 0.83 -9.65
CA LEU A 192 -0.40 -0.60 -9.85
C LEU A 192 -1.90 -0.89 -9.82
N CYS A 193 -2.45 -1.38 -10.92
CA CYS A 193 -3.88 -1.67 -11.07
C CYS A 193 -4.13 -3.18 -11.26
N PRO A 194 -3.95 -4.02 -10.22
CA PRO A 194 -4.17 -5.45 -10.35
C PRO A 194 -5.64 -5.79 -10.53
N PHE A 195 -5.89 -6.90 -11.20
CA PHE A 195 -7.19 -7.56 -11.24
C PHE A 195 -7.36 -8.45 -9.99
N PHE A 196 -8.13 -9.52 -10.06
CA PHE A 196 -8.26 -10.44 -8.91
C PHE A 196 -6.96 -11.26 -8.75
N VAL A 197 -6.30 -11.13 -7.62
CA VAL A 197 -5.11 -11.91 -7.26
C VAL A 197 -5.38 -12.54 -5.90
N ALA A 198 -4.93 -13.78 -5.71
CA ALA A 198 -5.07 -14.52 -4.45
C ALA A 198 -4.22 -13.86 -3.35
N THR A 199 -4.79 -12.83 -2.72
CA THR A 199 -4.21 -12.12 -1.57
C THR A 199 -5.17 -12.15 -0.38
N GLY A 200 -4.73 -11.68 0.77
CA GLY A 200 -5.56 -11.60 1.98
C GLY A 200 -6.64 -10.51 1.97
N ILE A 201 -6.83 -9.77 0.86
CA ILE A 201 -7.73 -8.61 0.82
C ILE A 201 -9.20 -8.97 1.05
N SER A 202 -9.66 -10.14 0.60
CA SER A 202 -11.03 -10.63 0.86
C SER A 202 -11.34 -10.84 2.34
N HIS A 203 -10.30 -10.98 3.17
CA HIS A 203 -10.39 -11.14 4.62
C HIS A 203 -9.93 -9.89 5.39
N SER A 204 -9.84 -8.74 4.72
CA SER A 204 -9.34 -7.49 5.33
C SER A 204 -10.21 -6.98 6.49
N HIS A 205 -11.47 -7.41 6.59
CA HIS A 205 -12.36 -7.09 7.72
C HIS A 205 -11.77 -7.43 9.10
N ARG A 206 -10.84 -8.39 9.18
CA ARG A 206 -10.10 -8.72 10.42
C ARG A 206 -9.25 -7.55 10.93
N ASN A 207 -8.89 -6.62 10.07
CA ASN A 207 -8.07 -5.44 10.37
C ASN A 207 -8.92 -4.20 10.71
N ARG A 208 -10.26 -4.35 10.73
CA ARG A 208 -11.16 -3.22 10.98
C ARG A 208 -11.08 -2.79 12.44
N PRO A 209 -10.82 -1.50 12.73
CA PRO A 209 -10.77 -1.00 14.10
C PRO A 209 -12.13 -1.18 14.81
N GLY A 210 -12.12 -1.57 16.09
CA GLY A 210 -13.34 -1.76 16.86
C GLY A 210 -14.24 -0.52 16.95
N VAL A 211 -13.64 0.67 16.94
CA VAL A 211 -14.37 1.96 16.91
C VAL A 211 -15.15 2.18 15.60
N LEU A 212 -14.77 1.49 14.53
CA LEU A 212 -15.45 1.49 13.23
C LEU A 212 -16.14 0.13 12.98
N ALA A 213 -16.66 -0.52 14.03
CA ALA A 213 -17.22 -1.86 13.95
C ALA A 213 -18.21 -2.00 12.79
N ALA A 214 -18.14 -3.14 12.10
CA ALA A 214 -19.01 -3.44 10.98
C ALA A 214 -20.46 -3.62 11.44
N SER A 215 -21.40 -3.11 10.67
CA SER A 215 -22.80 -3.54 10.75
C SER A 215 -22.94 -5.03 10.35
N LYS A 216 -24.10 -5.63 10.63
CA LYS A 216 -24.36 -6.99 10.12
C LYS A 216 -24.27 -6.99 8.59
N PRO A 217 -23.56 -7.98 7.98
CA PRO A 217 -23.40 -8.02 6.53
C PRO A 217 -24.76 -8.08 5.83
N THR A 218 -24.99 -7.20 4.86
CA THR A 218 -26.17 -7.22 4.00
C THR A 218 -26.11 -8.39 3.02
N GLN A 219 -27.20 -8.68 2.34
CA GLN A 219 -27.22 -9.71 1.30
C GLN A 219 -26.27 -9.35 0.15
N SER A 220 -26.23 -8.08 -0.24
CA SER A 220 -25.33 -7.61 -1.31
C SER A 220 -23.86 -7.78 -0.95
N MET A 221 -23.48 -7.52 0.30
CA MET A 221 -22.11 -7.74 0.81
C MET A 221 -21.71 -9.21 0.71
N ARG A 222 -22.61 -10.14 1.10
CA ARG A 222 -22.35 -11.59 1.00
C ARG A 222 -22.19 -12.05 -0.45
N ILE A 223 -23.02 -11.52 -1.37
CA ILE A 223 -22.91 -11.81 -2.80
C ILE A 223 -21.57 -11.30 -3.34
N GLY A 224 -21.18 -10.07 -3.03
CA GLY A 224 -19.91 -9.49 -3.45
C GLY A 224 -18.70 -10.29 -2.95
N GLN A 225 -18.74 -10.74 -1.72
CA GLN A 225 -17.69 -11.59 -1.15
C GLN A 225 -17.59 -12.94 -1.88
N ALA A 226 -18.72 -13.63 -2.08
CA ALA A 226 -18.77 -14.90 -2.79
C ALA A 226 -18.28 -14.77 -4.25
N MET A 227 -18.61 -13.68 -4.93
CA MET A 227 -18.12 -13.39 -6.29
C MET A 227 -16.60 -13.19 -6.30
N SER A 228 -16.05 -12.47 -5.34
CA SER A 228 -14.61 -12.25 -5.20
C SER A 228 -13.86 -13.56 -4.94
N GLU A 229 -14.35 -14.39 -4.01
CA GLU A 229 -13.76 -15.70 -3.70
C GLU A 229 -13.80 -16.63 -4.92
N LYS A 230 -14.92 -16.65 -5.66
CA LYS A 230 -15.06 -17.43 -6.90
C LYS A 230 -14.10 -16.92 -7.99
N ALA A 231 -13.94 -15.62 -8.16
CA ALA A 231 -12.99 -15.07 -9.13
C ALA A 231 -11.55 -15.50 -8.81
N VAL A 232 -11.14 -15.43 -7.55
CA VAL A 232 -9.82 -15.88 -7.09
C VAL A 232 -9.64 -17.39 -7.28
N SER A 233 -10.62 -18.21 -6.92
CA SER A 233 -10.51 -19.68 -6.99
C SER A 233 -10.60 -20.24 -8.41
N SER A 234 -11.15 -19.49 -9.36
CA SER A 234 -11.32 -19.98 -10.74
C SER A 234 -10.03 -20.11 -11.53
N GLY A 235 -8.90 -19.62 -11.01
CA GLY A 235 -7.58 -19.66 -11.69
C GLY A 235 -7.55 -18.93 -13.04
N LYS A 236 -8.63 -18.24 -13.42
CA LYS A 236 -8.72 -17.50 -14.70
C LYS A 236 -8.07 -16.13 -14.62
N VAL A 237 -7.39 -15.88 -13.53
CA VAL A 237 -6.71 -14.63 -13.25
C VAL A 237 -5.28 -14.96 -12.85
N SER A 238 -4.40 -14.82 -13.77
CA SER A 238 -2.93 -14.83 -13.58
C SER A 238 -2.43 -13.40 -13.44
#